data_0408194f85073c8875b1fca1f990a63f
#
_entry.id   0408194f85073c8875b1fca1f990a63f
#
_cell.length_a   1.000
_cell.length_b   1.000
_cell.length_c   1.000
_cell.angle_alpha   90.00
_cell.angle_beta   90.00
_cell.angle_gamma   90.00
#
_symmetry.space_group_name_H-M   'P 1'
#
loop_
_entity.id
_entity.type
_entity.pdbx_description
1 polymer ?
#
loop_
_entity_poly.entity_id
_entity_poly.type
_entity_poly.pdbx_seq_one_letter_code
_entity_poly.pdbx_strand_id
1 'polypeptide(L)'
;MIEIFILELWGLTKDMSPYLLLGFLIAGVLSVVISPASVQKNLGGKGLFPIVKASLFGIPLPLCPCGVIPVATSLYKHGANRSATTSFLISTPQTGVDSILVTYSLLGPIFAIFRPIAALLAGILGGLAVEIADSGSESNVKPSTQVIDNDKSFFRKIYEYGFISLPQDIGKPLILGIVVAAMISMIVPVDFFASYFGNGFMGLIIMMFAGIPIYVCATASVPIALSLMSIGLSPGAAFVFLMTGPATNAATISTVWKILGKKTTFIYLSAVSGSSLVAGLFINLFSSEIDSHIHDHDHWMLPVWLQITSSVLFLGILINSLLRLYFPSMFVSDESIKVNEADLVVSVGGMTCNHCVNSVTNAISGVTNVEDVNVNLGSGETKINGNNINIDEVVESITSSGYSAELVK
;
A
#
# COMPACT_ATOMS: atom_id res chain seq x y z
N MET A 1 -16.52 -26.36 -4.86
CA MET A 1 -15.54 -25.59 -4.06
C MET A 1 -14.52 -24.84 -4.92
N ILE A 2 -13.79 -25.51 -5.83
CA ILE A 2 -12.80 -24.84 -6.70
C ILE A 2 -13.46 -23.79 -7.63
N GLU A 3 -14.61 -24.11 -8.21
CA GLU A 3 -15.37 -23.15 -9.03
C GLU A 3 -15.79 -21.90 -8.25
N ILE A 4 -16.30 -22.07 -7.03
CA ILE A 4 -16.70 -20.97 -6.16
C ILE A 4 -15.48 -20.10 -5.83
N PHE A 5 -14.36 -20.73 -5.50
CA PHE A 5 -13.10 -19.99 -5.23
C PHE A 5 -12.64 -19.19 -6.44
N ILE A 6 -12.68 -19.76 -7.65
CA ILE A 6 -12.29 -19.05 -8.88
C ILE A 6 -13.24 -17.89 -9.18
N LEU A 7 -14.55 -18.08 -8.96
CA LEU A 7 -15.54 -17.01 -9.14
C LEU A 7 -15.35 -15.87 -8.14
N GLU A 8 -15.10 -16.18 -6.87
CA GLU A 8 -14.78 -15.17 -5.84
C GLU A 8 -13.49 -14.44 -6.15
N LEU A 9 -12.43 -15.17 -6.53
CA LEU A 9 -11.15 -14.59 -6.91
C LEU A 9 -11.29 -13.65 -8.11
N TRP A 10 -12.07 -14.06 -9.12
CA TRP A 10 -12.35 -13.24 -10.29
C TRP A 10 -13.21 -12.03 -9.94
N GLY A 11 -14.24 -12.20 -9.11
CA GLY A 11 -15.08 -11.12 -8.59
C GLY A 11 -14.27 -10.05 -7.89
N LEU A 12 -13.48 -10.45 -6.90
CA LEU A 12 -12.59 -9.55 -6.17
C LEU A 12 -11.59 -8.83 -7.11
N THR A 13 -10.97 -9.58 -8.02
CA THR A 13 -10.02 -8.99 -8.98
C THR A 13 -10.71 -7.96 -9.87
N LYS A 14 -11.92 -8.27 -10.35
CA LYS A 14 -12.73 -7.39 -11.20
C LYS A 14 -13.08 -6.07 -10.50
N ASP A 15 -13.49 -6.15 -9.23
CA ASP A 15 -13.89 -4.98 -8.48
C ASP A 15 -12.72 -4.08 -8.08
N MET A 16 -11.54 -4.67 -7.86
CA MET A 16 -10.34 -3.96 -7.41
C MET A 16 -9.51 -3.35 -8.53
N SER A 17 -9.49 -3.98 -9.71
CA SER A 17 -8.55 -3.65 -10.78
C SER A 17 -8.58 -2.19 -11.24
N PRO A 18 -9.77 -1.53 -11.44
CA PRO A 18 -9.81 -0.12 -11.84
C PRO A 18 -9.11 0.79 -10.84
N TYR A 19 -9.33 0.53 -9.56
CA TYR A 19 -8.78 1.34 -8.47
C TYR A 19 -7.28 1.10 -8.25
N LEU A 20 -6.82 -0.15 -8.45
CA LEU A 20 -5.39 -0.48 -8.41
C LEU A 20 -4.62 0.19 -9.53
N LEU A 21 -5.16 0.15 -10.75
CA LEU A 21 -4.55 0.84 -11.90
C LEU A 21 -4.50 2.35 -11.68
N LEU A 22 -5.57 2.93 -11.11
CA LEU A 22 -5.59 4.34 -10.72
C LEU A 22 -4.54 4.63 -9.66
N GLY A 23 -4.41 3.77 -8.64
CA GLY A 23 -3.39 3.89 -7.59
C GLY A 23 -1.96 3.83 -8.15
N PHE A 24 -1.69 2.93 -9.09
CA PHE A 24 -0.40 2.85 -9.77
C PHE A 24 -0.13 4.09 -10.61
N LEU A 25 -1.13 4.60 -11.31
CA LEU A 25 -1.00 5.83 -12.09
C LEU A 25 -0.69 7.03 -11.18
N ILE A 26 -1.46 7.21 -10.09
CA ILE A 26 -1.25 8.28 -9.12
C ILE A 26 0.15 8.17 -8.50
N ALA A 27 0.58 6.99 -8.09
CA ALA A 27 1.92 6.78 -7.55
C ALA A 27 3.01 7.10 -8.57
N GLY A 28 2.81 6.73 -9.85
CA GLY A 28 3.70 7.07 -10.96
C GLY A 28 3.80 8.58 -11.16
N VAL A 29 2.68 9.29 -11.18
CA VAL A 29 2.64 10.76 -11.29
C VAL A 29 3.32 11.42 -10.08
N LEU A 30 2.99 10.97 -8.87
CA LEU A 30 3.59 11.50 -7.64
C LEU A 30 5.13 11.33 -7.61
N SER A 31 5.64 10.20 -8.12
CA SER A 31 7.09 9.94 -8.17
C SER A 31 7.86 10.93 -9.04
N VAL A 32 7.19 11.54 -10.02
CA VAL A 32 7.82 12.51 -10.93
C VAL A 32 7.51 13.96 -10.53
N VAL A 33 6.30 14.24 -10.07
CA VAL A 33 5.84 15.59 -9.72
C VAL A 33 6.33 16.02 -8.33
N ILE A 34 6.30 15.09 -7.36
CA ILE A 34 6.70 15.39 -6.00
C ILE A 34 8.17 15.05 -5.80
N SER A 35 9.00 16.09 -5.66
CA SER A 35 10.41 15.89 -5.38
C SER A 35 10.63 15.26 -3.99
N PRO A 36 11.62 14.36 -3.83
CA PRO A 36 12.00 13.80 -2.53
C PRO A 36 12.23 14.87 -1.45
N ALA A 37 12.83 16.00 -1.82
CA ALA A 37 13.06 17.12 -0.93
C ALA A 37 11.73 17.71 -0.39
N SER A 38 10.69 17.80 -1.23
CA SER A 38 9.37 18.30 -0.81
C SER A 38 8.67 17.32 0.15
N VAL A 39 8.75 16.02 -0.12
CA VAL A 39 8.22 14.97 0.79
C VAL A 39 8.95 15.01 2.12
N GLN A 40 10.29 15.03 2.09
CA GLN A 40 11.11 15.08 3.28
C GLN A 40 10.82 16.34 4.11
N LYS A 41 10.69 17.51 3.48
CA LYS A 41 10.38 18.78 4.16
C LYS A 41 9.00 18.76 4.84
N ASN A 42 7.97 18.18 4.20
CA ASN A 42 6.59 18.22 4.67
C ASN A 42 6.19 17.01 5.52
N LEU A 43 6.69 15.82 5.19
CA LEU A 43 6.29 14.55 5.80
C LEU A 43 7.44 13.78 6.46
N GLY A 44 8.69 14.23 6.31
CA GLY A 44 9.89 13.58 6.87
C GLY A 44 10.22 14.03 8.29
N GLY A 45 9.67 15.18 8.73
CA GLY A 45 9.92 15.73 10.07
C GLY A 45 9.27 14.91 11.18
N LYS A 46 9.79 15.05 12.41
CA LYS A 46 9.19 14.49 13.63
C LYS A 46 8.05 15.38 14.13
N GLY A 47 7.09 14.79 14.86
CA GLY A 47 6.03 15.51 15.55
C GLY A 47 4.67 15.44 14.86
N LEU A 48 3.71 16.17 15.43
CA LEU A 48 2.30 16.13 15.04
C LEU A 48 2.02 16.66 13.62
N PHE A 49 2.77 17.66 13.19
CA PHE A 49 2.47 18.39 11.94
C PHE A 49 2.57 17.53 10.66
N PRO A 50 3.61 16.71 10.44
CA PRO A 50 3.65 15.75 9.34
C PRO A 50 2.53 14.72 9.37
N ILE A 51 2.13 14.27 10.57
CA ILE A 51 1.07 13.29 10.79
C ILE A 51 -0.28 13.87 10.36
N VAL A 52 -0.63 15.06 10.85
CA VAL A 52 -1.88 15.75 10.49
C VAL A 52 -1.92 16.08 9.00
N LYS A 53 -0.82 16.56 8.43
CA LYS A 53 -0.73 16.81 6.98
C LYS A 53 -0.96 15.55 6.16
N ALA A 54 -0.36 14.43 6.57
CA ALA A 54 -0.50 13.16 5.87
C ALA A 54 -1.95 12.66 5.90
N SER A 55 -2.62 12.70 7.07
CA SER A 55 -4.03 12.35 7.20
C SER A 55 -4.93 13.26 6.36
N LEU A 56 -4.73 14.58 6.48
CA LEU A 56 -5.57 15.56 5.77
C LEU A 56 -5.41 15.46 4.25
N PHE A 57 -4.19 15.20 3.78
CA PHE A 57 -3.91 14.97 2.37
C PHE A 57 -4.53 13.65 1.87
N GLY A 58 -4.57 12.62 2.72
CA GLY A 58 -5.11 11.31 2.39
C GLY A 58 -6.64 11.28 2.23
N ILE A 59 -7.38 12.03 3.05
CA ILE A 59 -8.85 11.99 3.10
C ILE A 59 -9.54 12.25 1.75
N PRO A 60 -9.18 13.29 0.98
CA PRO A 60 -9.86 13.57 -0.28
C PRO A 60 -9.42 12.67 -1.44
N LEU A 61 -8.39 11.85 -1.25
CA LEU A 61 -7.90 10.99 -2.33
C LEU A 61 -8.84 9.80 -2.55
N PRO A 62 -9.31 9.59 -3.79
CA PRO A 62 -10.18 8.47 -4.12
C PRO A 62 -9.35 7.18 -4.29
N LEU A 63 -8.70 6.74 -3.22
CA LEU A 63 -7.83 5.56 -3.23
C LEU A 63 -8.42 4.44 -2.36
N CYS A 64 -8.68 3.31 -3.00
CA CYS A 64 -9.01 2.09 -2.29
C CYS A 64 -7.80 1.58 -1.46
N PRO A 65 -8.00 0.65 -0.52
CA PRO A 65 -6.91 0.09 0.29
C PRO A 65 -5.70 -0.40 -0.52
N CYS A 66 -5.95 -0.98 -1.70
CA CYS A 66 -4.88 -1.46 -2.56
C CYS A 66 -4.16 -0.32 -3.30
N GLY A 67 -4.89 0.72 -3.71
CA GLY A 67 -4.31 1.90 -4.35
C GLY A 67 -3.49 2.76 -3.39
N VAL A 68 -3.85 2.76 -2.12
CA VAL A 68 -3.12 3.50 -1.07
C VAL A 68 -1.74 2.91 -0.78
N ILE A 69 -1.57 1.59 -0.88
CA ILE A 69 -0.30 0.91 -0.60
C ILE A 69 0.84 1.42 -1.49
N PRO A 70 0.71 1.44 -2.84
CA PRO A 70 1.76 1.94 -3.71
C PRO A 70 2.07 3.42 -3.45
N VAL A 71 1.07 4.25 -3.21
CA VAL A 71 1.26 5.68 -2.92
C VAL A 71 1.99 5.87 -1.59
N ALA A 72 1.58 5.19 -0.53
CA ALA A 72 2.24 5.25 0.77
C ALA A 72 3.68 4.74 0.72
N THR A 73 3.92 3.66 -0.05
CA THR A 73 5.26 3.12 -0.27
C THR A 73 6.14 4.13 -1.00
N SER A 74 5.59 4.80 -2.03
CA SER A 74 6.27 5.87 -2.74
C SER A 74 6.62 7.02 -1.81
N LEU A 75 5.66 7.53 -1.02
CA LEU A 75 5.91 8.60 -0.06
C LEU A 75 7.00 8.22 0.95
N TYR A 76 6.97 7.01 1.48
CA TYR A 76 7.98 6.51 2.40
C TYR A 76 9.37 6.44 1.77
N LYS A 77 9.48 5.92 0.53
CA LYS A 77 10.73 5.87 -0.23
C LYS A 77 11.27 7.26 -0.58
N HIS A 78 10.39 8.25 -0.74
CA HIS A 78 10.77 9.65 -0.99
C HIS A 78 11.05 10.44 0.31
N GLY A 79 11.09 9.78 1.45
CA GLY A 79 11.55 10.39 2.71
C GLY A 79 10.44 10.84 3.67
N ALA A 80 9.20 10.40 3.47
CA ALA A 80 8.18 10.53 4.52
C ALA A 80 8.56 9.66 5.72
N ASN A 81 8.32 10.14 6.94
CA ASN A 81 8.57 9.35 8.14
C ASN A 81 7.52 8.23 8.29
N ARG A 82 7.81 7.25 9.16
CA ARG A 82 6.91 6.11 9.41
C ARG A 82 5.58 6.54 9.98
N SER A 83 5.57 7.53 10.87
CA SER A 83 4.36 8.03 11.53
C SER A 83 3.42 8.73 10.54
N ALA A 84 3.93 9.59 9.68
CA ALA A 84 3.14 10.24 8.63
C ALA A 84 2.63 9.22 7.59
N THR A 85 3.48 8.26 7.19
CA THR A 85 3.08 7.19 6.27
C THR A 85 1.99 6.31 6.86
N THR A 86 2.09 5.96 8.16
CA THR A 86 1.04 5.20 8.87
C THR A 86 -0.25 5.99 8.97
N SER A 87 -0.17 7.27 9.30
CA SER A 87 -1.32 8.17 9.36
C SER A 87 -2.06 8.24 8.01
N PHE A 88 -1.33 8.38 6.91
CA PHE A 88 -1.86 8.34 5.55
C PHE A 88 -2.52 6.99 5.23
N LEU A 89 -1.86 5.87 5.57
CA LEU A 89 -2.39 4.51 5.36
C LEU A 89 -3.68 4.23 6.13
N ILE A 90 -3.88 4.84 7.30
CA ILE A 90 -5.10 4.67 8.10
C ILE A 90 -6.23 5.54 7.56
N SER A 91 -5.97 6.82 7.32
CA SER A 91 -7.04 7.78 6.97
C SER A 91 -7.57 7.61 5.54
N THR A 92 -6.69 7.38 4.56
CA THR A 92 -7.04 7.40 3.14
C THR A 92 -8.02 6.31 2.71
N PRO A 93 -7.84 5.02 3.04
CA PRO A 93 -8.70 3.96 2.52
C PRO A 93 -10.10 3.93 3.12
N GLN A 94 -10.33 4.67 4.20
CA GLN A 94 -11.62 4.77 4.86
C GLN A 94 -12.51 5.86 4.27
N THR A 95 -11.91 6.80 3.52
CA THR A 95 -12.55 8.04 3.07
C THR A 95 -12.23 8.30 1.61
N GLY A 96 -13.05 7.85 0.70
CA GLY A 96 -13.03 8.30 -0.69
C GLY A 96 -14.26 9.19 -0.94
N VAL A 97 -14.20 10.13 -1.85
CA VAL A 97 -15.37 10.96 -2.21
C VAL A 97 -16.53 10.08 -2.66
N ASP A 98 -16.24 9.02 -3.44
CA ASP A 98 -17.19 8.01 -3.87
C ASP A 98 -17.84 7.28 -2.69
N SER A 99 -17.04 6.82 -1.73
CA SER A 99 -17.54 6.08 -0.57
C SER A 99 -18.34 6.97 0.40
N ILE A 100 -17.99 8.26 0.51
CA ILE A 100 -18.74 9.24 1.30
C ILE A 100 -20.12 9.49 0.67
N LEU A 101 -20.17 9.64 -0.67
CA LEU A 101 -21.43 9.84 -1.39
C LEU A 101 -22.34 8.61 -1.27
N VAL A 102 -21.82 7.39 -1.42
CA VAL A 102 -22.59 6.16 -1.22
C VAL A 102 -23.03 6.02 0.24
N THR A 103 -22.18 6.38 1.20
CA THR A 103 -22.57 6.39 2.62
C THR A 103 -23.70 7.37 2.88
N TYR A 104 -23.63 8.57 2.27
CA TYR A 104 -24.68 9.57 2.40
C TYR A 104 -26.01 9.07 1.85
N SER A 105 -26.02 8.45 0.66
CA SER A 105 -27.23 7.97 0.02
C SER A 105 -27.86 6.76 0.72
N LEU A 106 -27.06 5.84 1.28
CA LEU A 106 -27.56 4.59 1.87
C LEU A 106 -27.72 4.64 3.39
N LEU A 107 -26.81 5.29 4.11
CA LEU A 107 -26.77 5.33 5.58
C LEU A 107 -27.07 6.71 6.15
N GLY A 108 -27.26 7.69 5.27
CA GLY A 108 -27.62 9.05 5.65
C GLY A 108 -26.45 9.97 6.02
N PRO A 109 -26.78 11.27 6.32
CA PRO A 109 -25.77 12.31 6.51
C PRO A 109 -24.89 12.11 7.75
N ILE A 110 -25.41 11.51 8.80
CA ILE A 110 -24.67 11.28 10.05
C ILE A 110 -23.45 10.39 9.81
N PHE A 111 -23.65 9.24 9.17
CA PHE A 111 -22.55 8.34 8.81
C PHE A 111 -21.57 8.97 7.82
N ALA A 112 -22.07 9.70 6.83
CA ALA A 112 -21.25 10.33 5.80
C ALA A 112 -20.33 11.43 6.36
N ILE A 113 -20.77 12.21 7.34
CA ILE A 113 -19.96 13.24 7.99
C ILE A 113 -19.04 12.64 9.07
N PHE A 114 -19.54 11.68 9.84
CA PHE A 114 -18.79 11.09 10.94
C PHE A 114 -17.62 10.23 10.45
N ARG A 115 -17.77 9.56 9.31
CA ARG A 115 -16.76 8.66 8.72
C ARG A 115 -15.42 9.38 8.44
N PRO A 116 -15.34 10.52 7.70
CA PRO A 116 -14.08 11.22 7.49
C PRO A 116 -13.49 11.81 8.77
N ILE A 117 -14.32 12.23 9.73
CA ILE A 117 -13.86 12.72 11.03
C ILE A 117 -13.21 11.59 11.82
N ALA A 118 -13.87 10.44 11.90
CA ALA A 118 -13.32 9.27 12.58
C ALA A 118 -12.03 8.77 11.93
N ALA A 119 -11.97 8.75 10.59
CA ALA A 119 -10.76 8.37 9.85
C ALA A 119 -9.60 9.34 10.07
N LEU A 120 -9.88 10.67 10.13
CA LEU A 120 -8.87 11.68 10.46
C LEU A 120 -8.31 11.44 11.86
N LEU A 121 -9.17 11.26 12.84
CA LEU A 121 -8.76 11.01 14.23
C LEU A 121 -7.99 9.68 14.35
N ALA A 122 -8.47 8.62 13.71
CA ALA A 122 -7.77 7.32 13.67
C ALA A 122 -6.38 7.44 13.05
N GLY A 123 -6.25 8.16 11.93
CA GLY A 123 -4.98 8.42 11.27
C GLY A 123 -4.01 9.20 12.15
N ILE A 124 -4.47 10.27 12.81
CA ILE A 124 -3.66 11.06 13.73
C ILE A 124 -3.23 10.22 14.94
N LEU A 125 -4.16 9.50 15.58
CA LEU A 125 -3.84 8.66 16.74
C LEU A 125 -2.86 7.53 16.37
N GLY A 126 -3.05 6.87 15.24
CA GLY A 126 -2.15 5.83 14.76
C GLY A 126 -0.77 6.36 14.40
N GLY A 127 -0.70 7.50 13.73
CA GLY A 127 0.56 8.18 13.44
C GLY A 127 1.30 8.60 14.69
N LEU A 128 0.61 9.19 15.68
CA LEU A 128 1.18 9.55 16.99
C LEU A 128 1.68 8.33 17.76
N ALA A 129 0.92 7.25 17.78
CA ALA A 129 1.34 6.02 18.44
C ALA A 129 2.63 5.45 17.84
N VAL A 130 2.78 5.52 16.50
CA VAL A 130 4.03 5.15 15.83
C VAL A 130 5.15 6.12 16.18
N GLU A 131 4.90 7.43 16.21
CA GLU A 131 5.90 8.45 16.56
C GLU A 131 6.45 8.23 17.97
N ILE A 132 5.58 7.99 18.95
CA ILE A 132 5.96 7.71 20.34
C ILE A 132 6.75 6.41 20.43
N ALA A 133 6.32 5.39 19.70
CA ALA A 133 6.96 4.09 19.72
C ALA A 133 8.33 4.06 19.03
N ASP A 134 8.55 4.95 18.06
CA ASP A 134 9.78 5.03 17.24
C ASP A 134 10.76 6.11 17.75
N SER A 135 10.42 6.79 18.86
CA SER A 135 11.22 7.91 19.41
C SER A 135 12.67 7.56 19.80
N GLY A 136 13.05 6.27 19.74
CA GLY A 136 14.42 5.80 19.98
C GLY A 136 15.19 5.36 18.70
N SER A 137 14.54 5.26 17.56
CA SER A 137 15.16 4.90 16.28
C SER A 137 15.28 6.15 15.41
N GLU A 138 16.47 6.60 15.15
CA GLU A 138 16.69 7.51 14.02
C GLU A 138 16.27 6.77 12.74
N SER A 139 15.13 7.15 12.18
CA SER A 139 14.75 6.71 10.84
C SER A 139 15.64 7.47 9.84
N ASN A 140 16.89 7.03 9.72
CA ASN A 140 17.77 7.37 8.63
C ASN A 140 17.30 6.61 7.36
N VAL A 141 16.06 6.84 6.96
CA VAL A 141 15.70 6.58 5.57
C VAL A 141 16.34 7.73 4.79
N LYS A 142 17.60 7.51 4.41
CA LYS A 142 18.19 8.37 3.36
C LYS A 142 17.24 8.26 2.19
N PRO A 143 16.70 9.39 1.68
CA PRO A 143 15.88 9.35 0.48
C PRO A 143 16.68 8.56 -0.55
N SER A 144 16.12 7.51 -1.10
CA SER A 144 16.73 6.87 -2.25
C SER A 144 16.73 7.95 -3.32
N THR A 145 17.87 8.56 -3.54
CA THR A 145 18.10 9.43 -4.68
C THR A 145 17.99 8.50 -5.89
N GLN A 146 16.76 8.33 -6.40
CA GLN A 146 16.63 7.82 -7.74
C GLN A 146 17.37 8.87 -8.57
N VAL A 147 18.48 8.45 -9.15
CA VAL A 147 19.13 9.21 -10.20
C VAL A 147 18.03 9.41 -11.24
N ILE A 148 17.46 10.62 -11.25
CA ILE A 148 16.49 11.02 -12.25
C ILE A 148 17.32 11.09 -13.51
N ASP A 149 17.31 10.01 -14.26
CA ASP A 149 17.86 9.97 -15.60
C ASP A 149 17.15 11.10 -16.38
N ASN A 150 17.84 12.22 -16.55
CA ASN A 150 17.28 13.45 -17.11
C ASN A 150 16.84 13.27 -18.58
N ASP A 151 17.29 12.20 -19.25
CA ASP A 151 17.04 11.95 -20.65
C ASP A 151 15.69 11.28 -20.95
N LYS A 152 15.00 10.73 -19.94
CA LYS A 152 13.72 10.04 -20.18
C LYS A 152 12.54 10.99 -20.17
N SER A 153 11.63 10.82 -21.14
CA SER A 153 10.37 11.55 -21.21
C SER A 153 9.55 11.41 -19.93
N PHE A 154 8.86 12.48 -19.52
CA PHE A 154 7.98 12.54 -18.34
C PHE A 154 7.00 11.33 -18.26
N PHE A 155 6.33 11.00 -19.37
CA PHE A 155 5.41 9.87 -19.42
C PHE A 155 6.10 8.52 -19.27
N ARG A 156 7.31 8.36 -19.77
CA ARG A 156 8.10 7.13 -19.62
C ARG A 156 8.48 6.89 -18.16
N LYS A 157 8.84 7.93 -17.41
CA LYS A 157 9.12 7.84 -15.97
C LYS A 157 7.90 7.40 -15.16
N ILE A 158 6.72 7.99 -15.45
CA ILE A 158 5.46 7.60 -14.82
C ILE A 158 5.16 6.12 -15.08
N TYR A 159 5.30 5.67 -16.33
CA TYR A 159 5.03 4.31 -16.72
C TYR A 159 6.02 3.31 -16.08
N GLU A 160 7.32 3.59 -16.14
CA GLU A 160 8.36 2.74 -15.56
C GLU A 160 8.18 2.60 -14.04
N TYR A 161 7.92 3.69 -13.34
CA TYR A 161 7.72 3.63 -11.89
C TYR A 161 6.37 3.01 -11.53
N GLY A 162 5.27 3.51 -12.07
CA GLY A 162 3.91 3.11 -11.69
C GLY A 162 3.54 1.69 -12.13
N PHE A 163 3.91 1.29 -13.36
CA PHE A 163 3.44 0.04 -13.96
C PHE A 163 4.51 -1.06 -14.09
N ILE A 164 5.78 -0.75 -13.79
CA ILE A 164 6.84 -1.76 -13.77
C ILE A 164 7.41 -1.91 -12.36
N SER A 165 7.99 -0.85 -11.79
CA SER A 165 8.72 -0.95 -10.51
C SER A 165 7.79 -1.23 -9.32
N LEU A 166 6.68 -0.51 -9.19
CA LEU A 166 5.74 -0.71 -8.08
C LEU A 166 5.09 -2.10 -8.08
N PRO A 167 4.54 -2.61 -9.21
CA PRO A 167 4.01 -3.97 -9.24
C PRO A 167 5.05 -5.04 -8.91
N GLN A 168 6.33 -4.85 -9.23
CA GLN A 168 7.41 -5.75 -8.82
C GLN A 168 7.60 -5.77 -7.30
N ASP A 169 7.54 -4.61 -6.65
CA ASP A 169 7.76 -4.48 -5.22
C ASP A 169 6.60 -5.03 -4.38
N ILE A 170 5.35 -4.77 -4.79
CA ILE A 170 4.14 -5.09 -4.02
C ILE A 170 3.34 -6.27 -4.58
N GLY A 171 3.64 -6.76 -5.78
CA GLY A 171 2.84 -7.78 -6.47
C GLY A 171 2.70 -9.09 -5.68
N LYS A 172 3.79 -9.61 -5.12
CA LYS A 172 3.76 -10.86 -4.32
C LYS A 172 2.85 -10.74 -3.09
N PRO A 173 3.02 -9.74 -2.18
CA PRO A 173 2.13 -9.59 -1.03
C PRO A 173 0.68 -9.27 -1.45
N LEU A 174 0.48 -8.58 -2.57
CA LEU A 174 -0.84 -8.28 -3.10
C LEU A 174 -1.58 -9.53 -3.57
N ILE A 175 -0.92 -10.38 -4.36
CA ILE A 175 -1.51 -11.66 -4.83
C ILE A 175 -1.82 -12.57 -3.64
N LEU A 176 -0.89 -12.70 -2.69
CA LEU A 176 -1.13 -13.48 -1.48
C LEU A 176 -2.36 -12.96 -0.71
N GLY A 177 -2.48 -11.64 -0.58
CA GLY A 177 -3.60 -11.00 0.08
C GLY A 177 -4.94 -11.25 -0.61
N ILE A 178 -4.98 -11.17 -1.96
CA ILE A 178 -6.19 -11.45 -2.74
C ILE A 178 -6.62 -12.91 -2.60
N VAL A 179 -5.67 -13.84 -2.66
CA VAL A 179 -5.93 -15.29 -2.49
C VAL A 179 -6.47 -15.58 -1.08
N VAL A 180 -5.84 -15.03 -0.05
CA VAL A 180 -6.31 -15.18 1.34
C VAL A 180 -7.69 -14.56 1.53
N ALA A 181 -7.94 -13.38 0.96
CA ALA A 181 -9.25 -12.73 1.01
C ALA A 181 -10.35 -13.56 0.34
N ALA A 182 -10.07 -14.12 -0.86
CA ALA A 182 -11.01 -15.00 -1.54
C ALA A 182 -11.31 -16.29 -0.74
N MET A 183 -10.30 -16.87 -0.08
CA MET A 183 -10.49 -18.01 0.82
C MET A 183 -11.38 -17.66 2.02
N ILE A 184 -11.15 -16.50 2.64
CA ILE A 184 -11.95 -16.05 3.79
C ILE A 184 -13.39 -15.78 3.36
N SER A 185 -13.60 -15.07 2.24
CA SER A 185 -14.94 -14.79 1.69
C SER A 185 -15.74 -16.07 1.41
N MET A 186 -15.07 -17.13 0.95
CA MET A 186 -15.71 -18.41 0.70
C MET A 186 -16.12 -19.16 2.00
N ILE A 187 -15.32 -19.03 3.07
CA ILE A 187 -15.51 -19.79 4.32
C ILE A 187 -16.49 -19.11 5.27
N VAL A 188 -16.52 -17.78 5.25
CA VAL A 188 -17.23 -16.95 6.23
C VAL A 188 -18.33 -16.14 5.55
N PRO A 189 -19.58 -16.65 5.52
CA PRO A 189 -20.73 -15.87 5.07
C PRO A 189 -20.94 -14.69 6.02
N VAL A 190 -21.17 -13.50 5.48
CA VAL A 190 -21.38 -12.27 6.27
C VAL A 190 -22.60 -12.42 7.19
N ASP A 191 -23.63 -13.14 6.75
CA ASP A 191 -24.87 -13.41 7.48
C ASP A 191 -24.66 -14.27 8.75
N PHE A 192 -23.57 -15.04 8.83
CA PHE A 192 -23.26 -15.85 9.99
C PHE A 192 -23.02 -15.00 11.25
N PHE A 193 -22.39 -13.86 11.08
CA PHE A 193 -22.10 -12.96 12.20
C PHE A 193 -23.35 -12.22 12.70
N ALA A 194 -24.28 -11.89 11.78
CA ALA A 194 -25.47 -11.13 12.13
C ALA A 194 -26.49 -11.97 12.94
N SER A 195 -26.62 -13.27 12.63
CA SER A 195 -27.61 -14.14 13.29
C SER A 195 -27.27 -14.49 14.73
N TYR A 196 -26.01 -14.47 15.13
CA TYR A 196 -25.57 -14.90 16.44
C TYR A 196 -25.33 -13.76 17.45
N PHE A 197 -25.11 -12.50 17.00
CA PHE A 197 -24.57 -11.46 17.85
C PHE A 197 -25.23 -10.10 17.65
N GLY A 198 -26.54 -10.04 17.82
CA GLY A 198 -27.34 -8.82 17.78
C GLY A 198 -26.78 -7.68 18.64
N ASN A 199 -27.54 -6.93 19.31
CA ASN A 199 -27.25 -5.69 19.97
C ASN A 199 -26.26 -5.78 21.15
N GLY A 200 -25.24 -4.89 21.18
CA GLY A 200 -24.37 -4.70 22.33
C GLY A 200 -22.88 -4.53 21.98
N PHE A 201 -22.06 -4.38 23.01
CA PHE A 201 -20.59 -4.24 22.90
C PHE A 201 -19.94 -5.46 22.20
N MET A 202 -20.50 -6.65 22.36
CA MET A 202 -20.01 -7.84 21.71
C MET A 202 -20.13 -7.78 20.17
N GLY A 203 -21.21 -7.19 19.65
CA GLY A 203 -21.39 -6.96 18.23
C GLY A 203 -20.28 -6.08 17.62
N LEU A 204 -19.83 -5.05 18.33
CA LEU A 204 -18.72 -4.20 17.89
C LEU A 204 -17.42 -5.00 17.78
N ILE A 205 -17.11 -5.82 18.80
CA ILE A 205 -15.89 -6.65 18.82
C ILE A 205 -15.90 -7.66 17.67
N ILE A 206 -17.01 -8.32 17.45
CA ILE A 206 -17.14 -9.32 16.40
C ILE A 206 -16.99 -8.68 15.01
N MET A 207 -17.68 -7.56 14.79
CA MET A 207 -17.57 -6.84 13.51
C MET A 207 -16.16 -6.26 13.29
N MET A 208 -15.44 -5.91 14.33
CA MET A 208 -14.02 -5.56 14.25
C MET A 208 -13.17 -6.75 13.77
N PHE A 209 -13.32 -7.91 14.43
CA PHE A 209 -12.57 -9.11 14.04
C PHE A 209 -12.98 -9.65 12.66
N ALA A 210 -14.23 -9.50 12.27
CA ALA A 210 -14.71 -9.83 10.94
C ALA A 210 -14.13 -8.88 9.87
N GLY A 211 -14.12 -7.57 10.15
CA GLY A 211 -13.62 -6.57 9.20
C GLY A 211 -12.12 -6.66 8.94
N ILE A 212 -11.31 -6.98 9.94
CA ILE A 212 -9.83 -6.99 9.82
C ILE A 212 -9.33 -7.94 8.71
N PRO A 213 -9.73 -9.22 8.65
CA PRO A 213 -9.23 -10.14 7.64
C PRO A 213 -9.98 -10.06 6.31
N ILE A 214 -11.24 -9.61 6.33
CA ILE A 214 -12.09 -9.59 5.14
C ILE A 214 -11.68 -8.42 4.24
N TYR A 215 -11.46 -8.74 2.98
CA TYR A 215 -11.16 -7.73 1.98
C TYR A 215 -12.47 -7.08 1.49
N VAL A 216 -12.76 -5.88 1.99
CA VAL A 216 -13.91 -5.09 1.52
C VAL A 216 -13.46 -3.68 1.19
N CYS A 217 -13.81 -3.19 0.00
CA CYS A 217 -13.54 -1.79 -0.34
C CYS A 217 -14.50 -0.85 0.39
N ALA A 218 -14.10 0.42 0.52
CA ALA A 218 -14.86 1.42 1.26
C ALA A 218 -16.29 1.63 0.72
N THR A 219 -16.48 1.48 -0.60
CA THR A 219 -17.77 1.65 -1.27
C THR A 219 -18.64 0.40 -1.12
N ALA A 220 -18.08 -0.82 -1.33
CA ALA A 220 -18.82 -2.07 -1.19
C ALA A 220 -19.16 -2.41 0.27
N SER A 221 -18.40 -1.91 1.25
CA SER A 221 -18.73 -2.11 2.67
C SER A 221 -20.05 -1.44 3.09
N VAL A 222 -20.48 -0.37 2.39
CA VAL A 222 -21.68 0.38 2.77
C VAL A 222 -22.98 -0.42 2.58
N PRO A 223 -23.27 -1.03 1.40
CA PRO A 223 -24.45 -1.87 1.25
C PRO A 223 -24.41 -3.11 2.15
N ILE A 224 -23.22 -3.67 2.41
CA ILE A 224 -23.08 -4.78 3.37
C ILE A 224 -23.49 -4.31 4.77
N ALA A 225 -22.97 -3.15 5.21
CA ALA A 225 -23.33 -2.58 6.51
C ALA A 225 -24.84 -2.31 6.61
N LEU A 226 -25.46 -1.76 5.55
CA LEU A 226 -26.90 -1.57 5.48
C LEU A 226 -27.67 -2.88 5.63
N SER A 227 -27.29 -3.94 4.87
CA SER A 227 -27.91 -5.24 4.96
C SER A 227 -27.76 -5.86 6.36
N LEU A 228 -26.61 -5.67 7.01
CA LEU A 228 -26.41 -6.13 8.39
C LEU A 228 -27.27 -5.35 9.39
N MET A 229 -27.46 -4.05 9.18
CA MET A 229 -28.36 -3.23 10.02
C MET A 229 -29.82 -3.64 9.84
N SER A 230 -30.26 -4.01 8.62
CA SER A 230 -31.63 -4.44 8.36
C SER A 230 -31.98 -5.77 9.04
N ILE A 231 -31.01 -6.60 9.34
CA ILE A 231 -31.19 -7.85 10.12
C ILE A 231 -30.91 -7.69 11.62
N GLY A 232 -30.77 -6.44 12.12
CA GLY A 232 -30.71 -6.12 13.54
C GLY A 232 -29.33 -5.84 14.11
N LEU A 233 -28.30 -5.66 13.27
CA LEU A 233 -26.99 -5.22 13.75
C LEU A 233 -27.05 -3.74 14.18
N SER A 234 -26.43 -3.43 15.33
CA SER A 234 -26.42 -2.03 15.80
C SER A 234 -25.66 -1.10 14.83
N PRO A 235 -26.10 0.17 14.68
CA PRO A 235 -25.43 1.14 13.83
C PRO A 235 -23.94 1.32 14.13
N GLY A 236 -23.55 1.28 15.41
CA GLY A 236 -22.14 1.34 15.79
C GLY A 236 -21.34 0.11 15.37
N ALA A 237 -21.92 -1.10 15.42
CA ALA A 237 -21.22 -2.30 14.94
C ALA A 237 -21.05 -2.28 13.42
N ALA A 238 -22.05 -1.80 12.69
CA ALA A 238 -21.95 -1.54 11.25
C ALA A 238 -20.83 -0.51 10.96
N PHE A 239 -20.72 0.55 11.75
CA PHE A 239 -19.67 1.55 11.61
C PHE A 239 -18.26 0.99 11.90
N VAL A 240 -18.10 0.13 12.91
CA VAL A 240 -16.85 -0.58 13.16
C VAL A 240 -16.40 -1.37 11.93
N PHE A 241 -17.32 -2.07 11.29
CA PHE A 241 -17.05 -2.79 10.04
C PHE A 241 -16.64 -1.85 8.91
N LEU A 242 -17.34 -0.71 8.75
CA LEU A 242 -17.03 0.32 7.76
C LEU A 242 -15.64 0.96 7.94
N MET A 243 -15.12 0.99 9.17
CA MET A 243 -13.79 1.51 9.45
C MET A 243 -12.70 0.44 9.31
N THR A 244 -12.93 -0.74 9.88
CA THR A 244 -11.91 -1.81 9.88
C THR A 244 -11.74 -2.46 8.52
N GLY A 245 -12.82 -2.82 7.82
CA GLY A 245 -12.76 -3.51 6.54
C GLY A 245 -11.90 -2.82 5.48
N PRO A 246 -12.13 -1.55 5.17
CA PRO A 246 -11.30 -0.82 4.22
C PRO A 246 -9.89 -0.51 4.70
N ALA A 247 -9.69 -0.30 6.00
CA ALA A 247 -8.38 0.05 6.53
C ALA A 247 -7.45 -1.16 6.64
N THR A 248 -8.00 -2.36 6.91
CA THR A 248 -7.20 -3.54 7.22
C THR A 248 -7.59 -4.71 6.31
N ASN A 249 -6.63 -5.33 5.68
CA ASN A 249 -6.79 -6.59 4.96
C ASN A 249 -5.45 -7.31 4.90
N ALA A 250 -5.47 -8.58 4.51
CA ALA A 250 -4.26 -9.41 4.47
C ALA A 250 -3.15 -8.80 3.58
N ALA A 251 -3.52 -8.16 2.46
CA ALA A 251 -2.56 -7.52 1.56
C ALA A 251 -1.92 -6.27 2.20
N THR A 252 -2.73 -5.41 2.82
CA THR A 252 -2.24 -4.21 3.53
C THR A 252 -1.34 -4.62 4.69
N ILE A 253 -1.79 -5.56 5.52
CA ILE A 253 -1.05 -6.04 6.69
C ILE A 253 0.31 -6.61 6.26
N SER A 254 0.35 -7.48 5.25
CA SER A 254 1.60 -8.08 4.78
C SER A 254 2.56 -7.05 4.19
N THR A 255 2.04 -6.05 3.49
CA THR A 255 2.84 -4.98 2.88
C THR A 255 3.38 -4.01 3.93
N VAL A 256 2.54 -3.57 4.87
CA VAL A 256 2.97 -2.71 5.98
C VAL A 256 4.03 -3.42 6.83
N TRP A 257 3.84 -4.71 7.08
CA TRP A 257 4.83 -5.53 7.78
C TRP A 257 6.18 -5.55 7.07
N LYS A 258 6.17 -5.73 5.76
CA LYS A 258 7.40 -5.78 4.95
C LYS A 258 8.09 -4.41 4.86
N ILE A 259 7.33 -3.31 4.73
CA ILE A 259 7.88 -1.97 4.43
C ILE A 259 8.18 -1.19 5.71
N LEU A 260 7.22 -1.13 6.64
CA LEU A 260 7.32 -0.33 7.87
C LEU A 260 7.77 -1.15 9.09
N GLY A 261 7.76 -2.47 8.98
CA GLY A 261 8.22 -3.40 10.01
C GLY A 261 7.12 -3.84 10.98
N LYS A 262 7.44 -4.90 11.73
CA LYS A 262 6.51 -5.60 12.64
C LYS A 262 5.87 -4.67 13.68
N LYS A 263 6.68 -3.87 14.37
CA LYS A 263 6.24 -2.97 15.45
C LYS A 263 5.20 -1.96 14.93
N THR A 264 5.49 -1.32 13.80
CA THR A 264 4.57 -0.37 13.16
C THR A 264 3.25 -1.04 12.75
N THR A 265 3.30 -2.28 12.24
CA THR A 265 2.10 -3.04 11.85
C THR A 265 1.19 -3.32 13.05
N PHE A 266 1.75 -3.73 14.19
CA PHE A 266 0.94 -3.94 15.39
C PHE A 266 0.30 -2.65 15.90
N ILE A 267 1.04 -1.55 15.90
CA ILE A 267 0.51 -0.23 16.28
C ILE A 267 -0.59 0.20 15.31
N TYR A 268 -0.37 0.03 14.00
CA TYR A 268 -1.36 0.30 12.97
C TYR A 268 -2.68 -0.46 13.22
N LEU A 269 -2.61 -1.78 13.41
CA LEU A 269 -3.79 -2.61 13.69
C LEU A 269 -4.48 -2.21 15.00
N SER A 270 -3.71 -1.96 16.06
CA SER A 270 -4.25 -1.53 17.36
C SER A 270 -4.93 -0.16 17.26
N ALA A 271 -4.35 0.77 16.51
CA ALA A 271 -4.91 2.11 16.31
C ALA A 271 -6.23 2.07 15.53
N VAL A 272 -6.27 1.30 14.42
CA VAL A 272 -7.50 1.12 13.64
C VAL A 272 -8.57 0.43 14.48
N SER A 273 -8.24 -0.66 15.17
CA SER A 273 -9.18 -1.41 16.01
C SER A 273 -9.72 -0.56 17.15
N GLY A 274 -8.84 0.10 17.89
CA GLY A 274 -9.22 0.93 19.03
C GLY A 274 -10.06 2.13 18.62
N SER A 275 -9.66 2.85 17.56
CA SER A 275 -10.41 4.01 17.08
C SER A 275 -11.78 3.62 16.51
N SER A 276 -11.88 2.48 15.81
CA SER A 276 -13.15 1.98 15.27
C SER A 276 -14.13 1.59 16.38
N LEU A 277 -13.64 0.92 17.45
CA LEU A 277 -14.48 0.58 18.60
C LEU A 277 -14.99 1.84 19.33
N VAL A 278 -14.13 2.82 19.56
CA VAL A 278 -14.53 4.09 20.17
C VAL A 278 -15.55 4.82 19.33
N ALA A 279 -15.34 4.89 18.01
CA ALA A 279 -16.26 5.53 17.09
C ALA A 279 -17.59 4.77 17.00
N GLY A 280 -17.58 3.43 16.98
CA GLY A 280 -18.80 2.62 17.01
C GLY A 280 -19.61 2.76 18.30
N LEU A 281 -18.92 2.81 19.46
CA LEU A 281 -19.58 3.11 20.73
C LEU A 281 -20.23 4.49 20.71
N PHE A 282 -19.53 5.49 20.18
CA PHE A 282 -20.06 6.83 20.05
C PHE A 282 -21.32 6.88 19.18
N ILE A 283 -21.33 6.19 18.04
CA ILE A 283 -22.53 6.10 17.17
C ILE A 283 -23.69 5.43 17.91
N ASN A 284 -23.45 4.37 18.66
CA ASN A 284 -24.52 3.70 19.42
C ASN A 284 -25.16 4.60 20.49
N LEU A 285 -24.44 5.60 21.02
CA LEU A 285 -25.02 6.57 21.95
C LEU A 285 -26.04 7.51 21.29
N PHE A 286 -25.90 7.72 19.97
CA PHE A 286 -26.79 8.59 19.18
C PHE A 286 -27.73 7.80 18.28
N SER A 287 -27.80 6.47 18.40
CA SER A 287 -28.54 5.61 17.47
C SER A 287 -30.06 5.78 17.49
N SER A 288 -30.64 6.34 18.56
CA SER A 288 -32.08 6.63 18.64
C SER A 288 -32.62 7.61 17.58
N GLU A 289 -31.74 8.35 16.93
CA GLU A 289 -32.11 9.32 15.86
C GLU A 289 -31.83 8.79 14.44
N ILE A 290 -31.20 7.63 14.29
CA ILE A 290 -30.68 7.12 13.00
C ILE A 290 -31.69 6.24 12.26
N ASP A 291 -32.71 5.69 12.93
CA ASP A 291 -33.63 4.67 12.39
C ASP A 291 -34.60 5.17 11.28
N SER A 292 -34.56 6.44 10.86
CA SER A 292 -35.66 7.00 10.06
C SER A 292 -35.42 7.17 8.56
N HIS A 293 -34.25 6.85 8.00
CA HIS A 293 -33.94 7.18 6.60
C HIS A 293 -33.21 6.07 5.82
N ILE A 294 -33.84 4.93 5.69
CA ILE A 294 -33.37 3.90 4.73
C ILE A 294 -34.11 4.11 3.42
N HIS A 295 -33.43 4.66 2.42
CA HIS A 295 -33.97 4.79 1.07
C HIS A 295 -33.32 3.80 0.11
N ASP A 296 -34.17 3.11 -0.65
CA ASP A 296 -33.78 2.27 -1.78
C ASP A 296 -33.24 3.13 -2.91
N HIS A 297 -31.94 3.08 -3.15
CA HIS A 297 -31.34 3.73 -4.31
C HIS A 297 -30.47 2.77 -5.09
N ASP A 298 -30.57 2.81 -6.40
CA ASP A 298 -29.78 2.04 -7.37
C ASP A 298 -28.29 2.26 -7.16
N HIS A 299 -27.55 1.15 -7.11
CA HIS A 299 -26.09 1.16 -6.92
C HIS A 299 -25.38 1.74 -8.14
N TRP A 300 -24.66 2.84 -7.96
CA TRP A 300 -23.76 3.37 -8.98
C TRP A 300 -22.43 2.56 -8.98
N MET A 301 -22.48 1.39 -9.60
CA MET A 301 -21.29 0.60 -9.88
C MET A 301 -20.65 1.04 -11.19
N LEU A 302 -19.33 0.95 -11.27
CA LEU A 302 -18.60 1.16 -12.53
C LEU A 302 -19.15 0.23 -13.60
N PRO A 303 -19.27 0.68 -14.87
CA PRO A 303 -19.75 -0.17 -15.96
C PRO A 303 -18.96 -1.48 -16.05
N VAL A 304 -19.66 -2.60 -16.24
CA VAL A 304 -19.06 -3.94 -16.27
C VAL A 304 -17.93 -4.07 -17.30
N TRP A 305 -18.06 -3.40 -18.44
CA TRP A 305 -17.01 -3.37 -19.46
C TRP A 305 -15.71 -2.74 -18.95
N LEU A 306 -15.80 -1.68 -18.11
CA LEU A 306 -14.64 -1.01 -17.51
C LEU A 306 -13.97 -1.92 -16.47
N GLN A 307 -14.76 -2.62 -15.67
CA GLN A 307 -14.24 -3.58 -14.69
C GLN A 307 -13.50 -4.73 -15.38
N ILE A 308 -14.05 -5.30 -16.45
CA ILE A 308 -13.42 -6.41 -17.19
C ILE A 308 -12.14 -5.94 -17.89
N THR A 309 -12.18 -4.81 -18.60
CA THR A 309 -11.00 -4.30 -19.30
C THR A 309 -9.86 -3.96 -18.35
N SER A 310 -10.16 -3.33 -17.22
CA SER A 310 -9.17 -3.03 -16.19
C SER A 310 -8.61 -4.29 -15.53
N SER A 311 -9.42 -5.33 -15.33
CA SER A 311 -8.97 -6.61 -14.77
C SER A 311 -7.98 -7.32 -15.69
N VAL A 312 -8.28 -7.37 -16.98
CA VAL A 312 -7.37 -7.96 -17.99
C VAL A 312 -6.05 -7.19 -18.03
N LEU A 313 -6.12 -5.85 -18.03
CA LEU A 313 -4.94 -4.99 -18.03
C LEU A 313 -4.11 -5.18 -16.74
N PHE A 314 -4.76 -5.23 -15.59
CA PHE A 314 -4.12 -5.42 -14.29
C PHE A 314 -3.43 -6.79 -14.21
N LEU A 315 -4.11 -7.87 -14.61
CA LEU A 315 -3.50 -9.20 -14.66
C LEU A 315 -2.31 -9.24 -15.63
N GLY A 316 -2.41 -8.58 -16.79
CA GLY A 316 -1.30 -8.44 -17.74
C GLY A 316 -0.09 -7.75 -17.10
N ILE A 317 -0.30 -6.68 -16.33
CA ILE A 317 0.76 -5.97 -15.60
C ILE A 317 1.37 -6.86 -14.53
N LEU A 318 0.55 -7.57 -13.74
CA LEU A 318 1.06 -8.50 -12.73
C LEU A 318 1.86 -9.65 -13.32
N ILE A 319 1.37 -10.26 -14.40
CA ILE A 319 2.07 -11.34 -15.10
C ILE A 319 3.39 -10.82 -15.67
N ASN A 320 3.39 -9.66 -16.34
CA ASN A 320 4.62 -9.04 -16.85
C ASN A 320 5.61 -8.73 -15.71
N SER A 321 5.11 -8.24 -14.58
CA SER A 321 5.92 -7.96 -13.39
C SER A 321 6.55 -9.23 -12.82
N LEU A 322 5.78 -10.31 -12.70
CA LEU A 322 6.27 -11.62 -12.24
C LEU A 322 7.26 -12.24 -13.23
N LEU A 323 6.98 -12.17 -14.53
CA LEU A 323 7.88 -12.68 -15.57
C LEU A 323 9.22 -11.95 -15.52
N ARG A 324 9.24 -10.64 -15.38
CA ARG A 324 10.48 -9.86 -15.22
C ARG A 324 11.25 -10.21 -13.94
N LEU A 325 10.53 -10.60 -12.88
CA LEU A 325 11.14 -10.97 -11.61
C LEU A 325 11.76 -12.38 -11.63
N TYR A 326 11.08 -13.35 -12.30
CA TYR A 326 11.51 -14.75 -12.32
C TYR A 326 12.34 -15.11 -13.56
N PHE A 327 12.14 -14.40 -14.67
CA PHE A 327 12.82 -14.63 -15.95
C PHE A 327 13.45 -13.33 -16.47
N PRO A 328 14.41 -12.72 -15.77
CA PRO A 328 15.03 -11.45 -16.19
C PRO A 328 15.70 -11.57 -17.56
N SER A 329 16.22 -12.76 -17.93
CA SER A 329 16.87 -13.03 -19.22
C SER A 329 15.96 -12.85 -20.44
N MET A 330 14.63 -12.94 -20.30
CA MET A 330 13.69 -12.72 -21.42
C MET A 330 13.46 -11.24 -21.73
N PHE A 331 13.82 -10.32 -20.83
CA PHE A 331 13.52 -8.90 -20.94
C PHE A 331 14.76 -8.01 -21.01
N VAL A 332 15.94 -8.61 -21.02
CA VAL A 332 17.18 -7.93 -21.39
C VAL A 332 17.14 -7.80 -22.92
N SER A 333 16.58 -6.67 -23.39
CA SER A 333 16.83 -6.28 -24.78
C SER A 333 18.33 -6.08 -24.92
N ASP A 334 18.90 -6.74 -25.92
CA ASP A 334 20.22 -6.47 -26.49
C ASP A 334 20.30 -5.02 -27.03
N GLU A 335 20.11 -4.04 -26.17
CA GLU A 335 20.71 -2.75 -26.43
C GLU A 335 22.19 -2.96 -26.08
N SER A 336 22.92 -3.27 -27.13
CA SER A 336 24.35 -3.47 -27.18
C SER A 336 25.07 -2.39 -26.35
N ILE A 337 25.21 -2.66 -25.07
CA ILE A 337 26.30 -2.08 -24.30
C ILE A 337 27.53 -2.65 -24.97
N LYS A 338 28.29 -1.81 -25.65
CA LYS A 338 29.65 -2.12 -26.04
C LYS A 338 30.32 -2.65 -24.79
N VAL A 339 30.56 -3.94 -24.75
CA VAL A 339 31.31 -4.60 -23.68
C VAL A 339 32.73 -4.10 -23.83
N ASN A 340 33.02 -2.96 -23.22
CA ASN A 340 34.37 -2.72 -22.80
C ASN A 340 34.64 -3.72 -21.68
N GLU A 341 35.76 -4.41 -21.73
CA GLU A 341 36.17 -5.31 -20.64
C GLU A 341 36.03 -4.53 -19.35
N ALA A 342 35.24 -5.07 -18.39
CA ALA A 342 35.05 -4.40 -17.12
C ALA A 342 36.39 -4.39 -16.37
N ASP A 343 36.77 -3.22 -15.84
CA ASP A 343 38.04 -3.07 -15.11
C ASP A 343 38.02 -3.85 -13.79
N LEU A 344 36.81 -4.01 -13.20
CA LEU A 344 36.61 -4.76 -11.96
C LEU A 344 35.26 -5.50 -11.98
N VAL A 345 35.25 -6.76 -11.56
CA VAL A 345 34.04 -7.58 -11.42
C VAL A 345 33.92 -8.07 -9.98
N VAL A 346 32.83 -7.73 -9.32
CA VAL A 346 32.51 -8.11 -7.93
C VAL A 346 31.21 -8.91 -7.89
N SER A 347 31.21 -10.02 -7.16
CA SER A 347 29.98 -10.76 -6.86
C SER A 347 29.33 -10.19 -5.59
N VAL A 348 28.11 -9.70 -5.71
CA VAL A 348 27.36 -9.12 -4.59
C VAL A 348 26.23 -10.05 -4.17
N GLY A 349 26.31 -10.56 -2.94
CA GLY A 349 25.29 -11.42 -2.34
C GLY A 349 24.29 -10.64 -1.48
N GLY A 350 23.08 -11.21 -1.32
CA GLY A 350 22.01 -10.62 -0.49
C GLY A 350 21.06 -9.70 -1.23
N MET A 351 21.24 -9.50 -2.54
CA MET A 351 20.28 -8.74 -3.36
C MET A 351 19.06 -9.60 -3.69
N THR A 352 17.85 -9.11 -3.42
CA THR A 352 16.58 -9.83 -3.65
C THR A 352 15.60 -9.06 -4.50
N CYS A 353 15.88 -7.80 -4.84
CA CYS A 353 14.98 -6.93 -5.60
C CYS A 353 15.77 -5.79 -6.29
N ASN A 354 15.15 -5.12 -7.26
CA ASN A 354 15.76 -4.00 -7.96
C ASN A 354 16.14 -2.82 -7.04
N HIS A 355 15.52 -2.70 -5.88
CA HIS A 355 15.93 -1.72 -4.89
C HIS A 355 17.33 -2.04 -4.31
N CYS A 356 17.62 -3.33 -4.10
CA CYS A 356 18.94 -3.78 -3.68
C CYS A 356 19.99 -3.45 -4.74
N VAL A 357 19.66 -3.67 -6.03
CA VAL A 357 20.52 -3.29 -7.17
C VAL A 357 20.85 -1.80 -7.14
N ASN A 358 19.82 -0.96 -7.00
CA ASN A 358 20.02 0.49 -6.93
C ASN A 358 20.85 0.93 -5.71
N SER A 359 20.64 0.27 -4.56
CA SER A 359 21.43 0.57 -3.35
C SER A 359 22.91 0.23 -3.55
N VAL A 360 23.21 -0.91 -4.15
CA VAL A 360 24.56 -1.36 -4.47
C VAL A 360 25.18 -0.43 -5.53
N THR A 361 24.46 -0.13 -6.61
CA THR A 361 24.91 0.79 -7.66
C THR A 361 25.27 2.16 -7.07
N ASN A 362 24.40 2.74 -6.23
CA ASN A 362 24.66 4.04 -5.61
C ASN A 362 25.84 4.01 -4.63
N ALA A 363 26.01 2.92 -3.90
CA ALA A 363 27.13 2.75 -3.00
C ALA A 363 28.45 2.75 -3.75
N ILE A 364 28.50 2.01 -4.85
CA ILE A 364 29.72 1.89 -5.69
C ILE A 364 29.96 3.17 -6.50
N SER A 365 28.94 3.81 -7.02
CA SER A 365 29.07 5.08 -7.76
C SER A 365 29.56 6.25 -6.89
N GLY A 366 29.50 6.13 -5.57
CA GLY A 366 30.07 7.08 -4.63
C GLY A 366 31.58 6.91 -4.39
N VAL A 367 32.17 5.83 -4.89
CA VAL A 367 33.61 5.52 -4.74
C VAL A 367 34.41 6.33 -5.76
N THR A 368 35.56 6.80 -5.35
CA THR A 368 36.47 7.63 -6.18
C THR A 368 36.91 6.85 -7.42
N ASN A 369 36.90 7.52 -8.57
CA ASN A 369 37.36 6.98 -9.87
C ASN A 369 36.46 5.88 -10.50
N VAL A 370 35.26 5.67 -9.99
CA VAL A 370 34.24 4.84 -10.64
C VAL A 370 33.47 5.69 -11.65
N GLU A 371 33.42 5.27 -12.91
CA GLU A 371 32.76 5.96 -14.02
C GLU A 371 31.39 5.33 -14.34
N ASP A 372 31.33 4.00 -14.32
CA ASP A 372 30.09 3.26 -14.63
C ASP A 372 29.96 1.99 -13.79
N VAL A 373 28.73 1.64 -13.39
CA VAL A 373 28.43 0.47 -12.55
C VAL A 373 27.22 -0.26 -13.11
N ASN A 374 27.42 -1.53 -13.46
CA ASN A 374 26.35 -2.40 -13.93
C ASN A 374 26.17 -3.60 -13.00
N VAL A 375 25.01 -3.67 -12.33
CA VAL A 375 24.68 -4.69 -11.35
C VAL A 375 23.62 -5.64 -11.89
N ASN A 376 23.92 -6.93 -11.95
CA ASN A 376 22.97 -7.96 -12.36
C ASN A 376 22.31 -8.60 -11.13
N LEU A 377 21.00 -8.43 -10.98
CA LEU A 377 20.23 -8.97 -9.86
C LEU A 377 20.20 -10.51 -9.85
N GLY A 378 20.17 -11.14 -11.03
CA GLY A 378 19.99 -12.59 -11.15
C GLY A 378 21.26 -13.39 -10.82
N SER A 379 22.42 -12.89 -11.22
CA SER A 379 23.72 -13.52 -10.98
C SER A 379 24.47 -12.95 -9.76
N GLY A 380 24.07 -11.76 -9.28
CA GLY A 380 24.84 -11.00 -8.30
C GLY A 380 26.10 -10.35 -8.86
N GLU A 381 26.39 -10.55 -10.16
CA GLU A 381 27.58 -10.02 -10.82
C GLU A 381 27.47 -8.50 -10.99
N THR A 382 28.47 -7.80 -10.50
CA THR A 382 28.55 -6.34 -10.59
C THR A 382 29.82 -5.96 -11.37
N LYS A 383 29.63 -5.33 -12.52
CA LYS A 383 30.70 -4.85 -13.39
C LYS A 383 30.91 -3.35 -13.13
N ILE A 384 32.15 -3.00 -12.89
CA ILE A 384 32.55 -1.65 -12.53
C ILE A 384 33.63 -1.19 -13.52
N ASN A 385 33.43 -0.04 -14.13
CA ASN A 385 34.37 0.61 -15.02
C ASN A 385 34.89 1.89 -14.39
N GLY A 386 36.17 2.15 -14.55
CA GLY A 386 36.81 3.38 -14.04
C GLY A 386 38.32 3.27 -14.05
N ASN A 387 38.99 4.36 -13.75
CA ASN A 387 40.44 4.43 -13.78
C ASN A 387 41.02 4.33 -12.36
N ASN A 388 41.80 3.29 -12.09
CA ASN A 388 42.51 3.14 -10.80
C ASN A 388 41.54 3.01 -9.60
N ILE A 389 40.56 2.11 -9.71
CA ILE A 389 39.51 1.85 -8.72
C ILE A 389 40.15 1.22 -7.48
N ASN A 390 39.86 1.77 -6.29
CA ASN A 390 40.26 1.19 -5.02
C ASN A 390 39.31 0.05 -4.63
N ILE A 391 39.77 -1.19 -4.73
CA ILE A 391 38.97 -2.41 -4.47
C ILE A 391 38.47 -2.46 -3.04
N ASP A 392 39.29 -2.10 -2.06
CA ASP A 392 38.93 -2.15 -0.64
C ASP A 392 37.81 -1.15 -0.34
N GLU A 393 37.83 0.03 -0.96
CA GLU A 393 36.80 1.06 -0.82
C GLU A 393 35.47 0.62 -1.45
N VAL A 394 35.51 -0.09 -2.59
CA VAL A 394 34.31 -0.68 -3.22
C VAL A 394 33.69 -1.76 -2.33
N VAL A 395 34.50 -2.67 -1.81
CA VAL A 395 34.03 -3.76 -0.93
C VAL A 395 33.48 -3.19 0.38
N GLU A 396 34.13 -2.20 0.97
CA GLU A 396 33.66 -1.53 2.18
C GLU A 396 32.35 -0.79 1.95
N SER A 397 32.21 -0.12 0.80
CA SER A 397 30.97 0.59 0.43
C SER A 397 29.77 -0.35 0.25
N ILE A 398 30.00 -1.51 -0.38
CA ILE A 398 28.98 -2.56 -0.52
C ILE A 398 28.60 -3.15 0.85
N THR A 399 29.60 -3.47 1.66
CA THR A 399 29.41 -4.12 2.97
C THR A 399 28.72 -3.18 3.97
N SER A 400 29.10 -1.91 3.98
CA SER A 400 28.45 -0.88 4.80
C SER A 400 26.98 -0.65 4.42
N SER A 401 26.61 -0.98 3.17
CA SER A 401 25.23 -0.95 2.67
C SER A 401 24.43 -2.22 3.02
N GLY A 402 25.04 -3.18 3.73
CA GLY A 402 24.37 -4.40 4.23
C GLY A 402 24.38 -5.58 3.27
N TYR A 403 25.26 -5.58 2.26
CA TYR A 403 25.42 -6.66 1.28
C TYR A 403 26.78 -7.32 1.44
N SER A 404 26.91 -8.60 1.00
CA SER A 404 28.21 -9.28 0.91
C SER A 404 28.86 -9.01 -0.45
N ALA A 405 30.18 -8.82 -0.49
CA ALA A 405 30.93 -8.60 -1.71
C ALA A 405 32.13 -9.55 -1.76
N GLU A 406 32.27 -10.24 -2.90
CA GLU A 406 33.42 -11.11 -3.19
C GLU A 406 34.00 -10.71 -4.55
N LEU A 407 35.30 -10.56 -4.61
CA LEU A 407 36.02 -10.22 -5.84
C LEU A 407 36.01 -11.42 -6.79
N VAL A 408 35.62 -11.21 -8.04
CA VAL A 408 35.59 -12.27 -9.08
C VAL A 408 36.75 -12.08 -10.06
N LYS A 409 37.11 -10.82 -10.40
CA LYS A 409 38.21 -10.49 -11.31
C LYS A 409 38.70 -9.04 -11.04
#